data_859731c6d5876207779b300bd411caff
#
_entry.id   859731c6d5876207779b300bd411caff
#
_cell.length_a   1.000
_cell.length_b   1.000
_cell.length_c   1.000
_cell.angle_alpha   90.00
_cell.angle_beta   90.00
_cell.angle_gamma   90.00
#
_symmetry.space_group_name_H-M   'P 1'
#
loop_
_entity.id
_entity.type
_entity.pdbx_description
1 polymer ?
#
loop_
_entity_poly.entity_id
_entity_poly.type
_entity_poly.pdbx_seq_one_letter_code
_entity_poly.pdbx_strand_id
1 'polypeptide(L)'
;MRFYRFINIYLSDKFLASALTDNSAESTKTPQTIVVDYSSPNLAKEMHVGHLRSTIIGDAVARVLEYQGHNVLRQNHMGDWGTQFGMLIAELEQQLSEGEQAELALGDLELFYQQSKKHFDADPEFADTARAYVVKLQSGDAHCRALWQKFIQVSVAHNLEIYSQLNVGLTAEHIM
;
A
#
# COMPACT_ATOMS: atom_id res chain seq x y z
N MET A 1 35.71 32.35 23.98
CA MET A 1 35.69 31.93 22.56
C MET A 1 36.01 30.46 22.49
N ARG A 2 35.06 29.55 22.15
CA ARG A 2 35.34 28.13 21.91
C ARG A 2 35.79 27.98 20.47
N PHE A 3 37.07 27.66 20.25
CA PHE A 3 37.59 27.30 18.92
C PHE A 3 37.16 25.86 18.61
N TYR A 4 36.28 25.68 17.64
CA TYR A 4 36.01 24.38 17.08
C TYR A 4 37.24 23.94 16.27
N ARG A 5 37.89 22.86 16.66
CA ARG A 5 38.97 22.25 15.89
C ARG A 5 38.37 21.16 15.00
N PHE A 6 38.54 21.26 13.72
CA PHE A 6 38.17 20.24 12.74
C PHE A 6 39.36 19.31 12.53
N ILE A 7 39.09 18.01 12.47
CA ILE A 7 40.10 17.01 12.10
C ILE A 7 39.73 16.58 10.67
N ASN A 8 40.61 16.86 9.74
CA ASN A 8 40.46 16.39 8.36
C ASN A 8 41.11 15.00 8.25
N ILE A 9 40.33 14.03 7.79
CA ILE A 9 40.79 12.66 7.58
C ILE A 9 40.88 12.43 6.08
N TYR A 10 42.07 12.02 5.61
CA TYR A 10 42.32 11.64 4.22
C TYR A 10 42.55 10.13 4.18
N LEU A 11 41.69 9.43 3.41
CA LEU A 11 41.81 7.99 3.22
C LEU A 11 42.81 7.73 2.09
N SER A 12 43.72 6.76 2.29
CA SER A 12 44.63 6.36 1.21
C SER A 12 43.94 5.56 0.14
N ASP A 13 44.38 5.67 -1.11
CA ASP A 13 43.85 4.92 -2.24
C ASP A 13 43.87 3.41 -2.01
N LYS A 14 44.92 2.92 -1.32
CA LYS A 14 45.06 1.52 -0.93
C LYS A 14 43.92 1.09 0.02
N PHE A 15 43.56 1.94 0.99
CA PHE A 15 42.47 1.66 1.91
C PHE A 15 41.13 1.67 1.17
N LEU A 16 40.90 2.67 0.32
CA LEU A 16 39.70 2.75 -0.49
C LEU A 16 39.54 1.54 -1.41
N ALA A 17 40.63 1.15 -2.10
CA ALA A 17 40.62 -0.03 -2.95
C ALA A 17 40.31 -1.32 -2.17
N SER A 18 40.90 -1.50 -0.97
CA SER A 18 40.62 -2.67 -0.15
C SER A 18 39.19 -2.70 0.37
N ALA A 19 38.63 -1.55 0.75
CA ALA A 19 37.25 -1.43 1.19
C ALA A 19 36.23 -1.73 0.09
N LEU A 20 36.58 -1.41 -1.17
CA LEU A 20 35.74 -1.70 -2.35
C LEU A 20 35.77 -3.18 -2.75
N THR A 21 36.84 -3.89 -2.44
CA THR A 21 36.98 -5.33 -2.76
C THR A 21 36.34 -6.24 -1.71
N ASP A 22 36.18 -5.74 -0.50
CA ASP A 22 35.50 -6.45 0.58
C ASP A 22 34.00 -6.11 0.58
N ASN A 23 33.27 -6.77 -0.32
CA ASN A 23 31.81 -6.69 -0.40
C ASN A 23 31.09 -7.64 0.55
N SER A 24 31.80 -8.27 1.49
CA SER A 24 31.15 -9.07 2.51
C SER A 24 30.39 -8.16 3.47
N ALA A 25 29.06 -8.22 3.44
CA ALA A 25 28.28 -7.65 4.53
C ALA A 25 28.69 -8.35 5.82
N GLU A 26 29.31 -7.62 6.74
CA GLU A 26 29.42 -8.11 8.10
C GLU A 26 28.00 -8.26 8.65
N SER A 27 27.51 -9.49 8.65
CA SER A 27 26.22 -9.79 9.28
C SER A 27 26.28 -9.36 10.75
N THR A 28 25.23 -8.71 11.21
CA THR A 28 25.16 -8.28 12.62
C THR A 28 25.38 -9.47 13.57
N LYS A 29 26.17 -9.27 14.63
CA LYS A 29 26.39 -10.28 15.67
C LYS A 29 25.15 -10.49 16.55
N THR A 30 24.20 -9.58 16.50
CA THR A 30 22.95 -9.62 17.27
C THR A 30 21.76 -9.40 16.35
N PRO A 31 21.33 -10.41 15.57
CA PRO A 31 20.15 -10.32 14.73
C PRO A 31 18.92 -9.94 15.55
N GLN A 32 18.15 -9.02 15.03
CA GLN A 32 16.87 -8.58 15.61
C GLN A 32 15.74 -8.91 14.65
N THR A 33 14.53 -9.09 15.18
CA THR A 33 13.32 -9.09 14.35
C THR A 33 12.83 -7.65 14.27
N ILE A 34 12.77 -7.13 13.04
CA ILE A 34 12.41 -5.74 12.75
C ILE A 34 11.17 -5.75 11.87
N VAL A 35 10.14 -5.04 12.29
CA VAL A 35 8.94 -4.81 11.48
C VAL A 35 9.16 -3.57 10.63
N VAL A 36 8.94 -3.69 9.34
CA VAL A 36 8.94 -2.56 8.39
C VAL A 36 7.55 -2.47 7.78
N ASP A 37 6.80 -1.46 8.19
CA ASP A 37 5.47 -1.14 7.67
C ASP A 37 5.62 -0.10 6.57
N TYR A 38 5.19 -0.45 5.34
CA TYR A 38 5.36 0.41 4.18
C TYR A 38 4.38 0.08 3.06
N SER A 39 4.30 0.96 2.09
CA SER A 39 3.34 0.98 1.00
C SER A 39 1.96 1.41 1.46
N SER A 40 1.14 0.54 2.02
CA SER A 40 -0.19 0.81 2.59
C SER A 40 -1.05 1.71 1.69
N PRO A 41 -1.20 1.39 0.38
CA PRO A 41 -1.94 2.24 -0.53
C PRO A 41 -3.44 2.21 -0.23
N ASN A 42 -4.11 3.29 -0.54
CA ASN A 42 -5.56 3.31 -0.54
C ASN A 42 -6.10 2.32 -1.57
N LEU A 43 -7.06 1.51 -1.16
CA LEU A 43 -7.74 0.59 -2.07
C LEU A 43 -8.78 1.32 -2.93
N ALA A 44 -9.20 0.66 -4.02
CA ALA A 44 -10.12 1.21 -5.02
C ALA A 44 -9.62 2.47 -5.76
N LYS A 45 -8.31 2.73 -5.72
CA LYS A 45 -7.63 3.80 -6.45
C LYS A 45 -6.32 3.31 -7.00
N GLU A 46 -5.88 3.90 -8.10
CA GLU A 46 -4.53 3.66 -8.60
C GLU A 46 -3.46 4.23 -7.65
N MET A 47 -2.32 3.55 -7.61
CA MET A 47 -1.16 4.05 -6.88
C MET A 47 -0.58 5.27 -7.60
N HIS A 48 -0.52 6.39 -6.92
CA HIS A 48 0.15 7.59 -7.43
C HIS A 48 1.58 7.70 -6.89
N VAL A 49 2.34 8.68 -7.39
CA VAL A 49 3.76 8.89 -7.05
C VAL A 49 4.04 8.95 -5.53
N GLY A 50 3.10 9.42 -4.72
CA GLY A 50 3.23 9.41 -3.26
C GLY A 50 3.31 8.00 -2.69
N HIS A 51 2.43 7.09 -3.14
CA HIS A 51 2.44 5.68 -2.76
C HIS A 51 3.69 4.97 -3.28
N LEU A 52 4.05 5.17 -4.56
CA LEU A 52 5.23 4.56 -5.17
C LEU A 52 6.51 4.92 -4.43
N ARG A 53 6.66 6.19 -4.04
CA ARG A 53 7.83 6.66 -3.29
C ARG A 53 7.96 5.96 -1.94
N SER A 54 6.89 5.91 -1.16
CA SER A 54 6.87 5.25 0.15
C SER A 54 7.16 3.75 0.00
N THR A 55 6.60 3.11 -1.00
CA THR A 55 6.80 1.69 -1.33
C THR A 55 8.27 1.39 -1.65
N ILE A 56 8.89 2.16 -2.54
CA ILE A 56 10.29 1.95 -2.96
C ILE A 56 11.26 2.21 -1.79
N ILE A 57 11.03 3.26 -1.01
CA ILE A 57 11.89 3.59 0.14
C ILE A 57 11.78 2.50 1.21
N GLY A 58 10.56 2.06 1.53
CA GLY A 58 10.33 1.01 2.52
C GLY A 58 10.97 -0.32 2.12
N ASP A 59 10.82 -0.73 0.86
CA ASP A 59 11.44 -1.95 0.35
C ASP A 59 12.98 -1.87 0.37
N ALA A 60 13.55 -0.72 0.01
CA ALA A 60 14.98 -0.51 0.10
C ALA A 60 15.49 -0.63 1.54
N VAL A 61 14.78 -0.05 2.51
CA VAL A 61 15.12 -0.18 3.95
C VAL A 61 15.02 -1.64 4.39
N ALA A 62 13.95 -2.35 4.03
CA ALA A 62 13.79 -3.75 4.36
C ALA A 62 14.95 -4.61 3.82
N ARG A 63 15.32 -4.42 2.55
CA ARG A 63 16.46 -5.12 1.92
C ARG A 63 17.80 -4.81 2.59
N VAL A 64 18.04 -3.57 3.00
CA VAL A 64 19.28 -3.21 3.72
C VAL A 64 19.35 -3.90 5.07
N LEU A 65 18.25 -3.94 5.80
CA LEU A 65 18.19 -4.63 7.10
C LEU A 65 18.40 -6.13 6.95
N GLU A 66 17.81 -6.76 5.93
CA GLU A 66 18.04 -8.17 5.60
C GLU A 66 19.51 -8.44 5.23
N TYR A 67 20.08 -7.57 4.39
CA TYR A 67 21.48 -7.65 4.00
C TYR A 67 22.41 -7.54 5.21
N GLN A 68 22.05 -6.77 6.24
CA GLN A 68 22.76 -6.69 7.49
C GLN A 68 22.55 -7.91 8.42
N GLY A 69 21.70 -8.86 8.04
CA GLY A 69 21.45 -10.10 8.78
C GLY A 69 20.35 -10.01 9.83
N HIS A 70 19.49 -9.00 9.77
CA HIS A 70 18.28 -8.92 10.58
C HIS A 70 17.16 -9.80 9.99
N ASN A 71 16.22 -10.22 10.86
CA ASN A 71 14.98 -10.85 10.43
C ASN A 71 13.92 -9.76 10.22
N VAL A 72 13.56 -9.50 8.94
CA VAL A 72 12.62 -8.43 8.59
C VAL A 72 11.22 -9.00 8.36
N LEU A 73 10.27 -8.48 9.11
CA LEU A 73 8.84 -8.70 8.90
C LEU A 73 8.28 -7.52 8.13
N ARG A 74 7.94 -7.76 6.86
CA ARG A 74 7.25 -6.76 6.03
C ARG A 74 5.79 -6.71 6.40
N GLN A 75 5.25 -5.50 6.56
CA GLN A 75 3.83 -5.27 6.74
C GLN A 75 3.31 -4.28 5.71
N ASN A 76 2.11 -4.56 5.21
CA ASN A 76 1.41 -3.75 4.24
C ASN A 76 -0.06 -3.66 4.64
N HIS A 77 -0.43 -2.62 5.35
CA HIS A 77 -1.81 -2.42 5.81
C HIS A 77 -2.67 -1.95 4.64
N MET A 78 -3.41 -2.88 4.07
CA MET A 78 -4.35 -2.63 2.98
C MET A 78 -5.75 -2.97 3.43
N GLY A 79 -6.63 -2.02 3.31
CA GLY A 79 -8.03 -2.19 3.66
C GLY A 79 -8.53 -0.99 4.46
N ASP A 80 -9.70 -0.57 4.09
CA ASP A 80 -10.41 0.53 4.72
C ASP A 80 -11.89 0.10 4.79
N TRP A 81 -12.56 0.51 5.84
CA TRP A 81 -13.99 0.30 6.03
C TRP A 81 -14.71 1.65 6.07
N GLY A 82 -14.10 2.63 5.41
CA GLY A 82 -14.55 4.01 5.43
C GLY A 82 -15.58 4.35 4.34
N THR A 83 -15.85 5.65 4.25
CA THR A 83 -16.85 6.23 3.36
C THR A 83 -16.66 5.84 1.90
N GLN A 84 -15.42 5.68 1.45
CA GLN A 84 -15.16 5.29 0.07
C GLN A 84 -15.75 3.93 -0.29
N PHE A 85 -15.69 2.92 0.58
CA PHE A 85 -16.32 1.63 0.31
C PHE A 85 -17.84 1.67 0.43
N GLY A 86 -18.38 2.45 1.36
CA GLY A 86 -19.84 2.68 1.40
C GLY A 86 -20.37 3.29 0.11
N MET A 87 -19.65 4.25 -0.44
CA MET A 87 -19.95 4.89 -1.72
C MET A 87 -19.88 3.91 -2.90
N LEU A 88 -18.81 3.09 -2.97
CA LEU A 88 -18.68 2.08 -4.02
C LEU A 88 -19.75 0.99 -3.94
N ILE A 89 -20.10 0.54 -2.74
CA ILE A 89 -21.17 -0.43 -2.54
C ILE A 89 -22.52 0.17 -2.96
N ALA A 90 -22.82 1.40 -2.55
CA ALA A 90 -24.05 2.07 -2.91
C ALA A 90 -24.21 2.22 -4.44
N GLU A 91 -23.15 2.64 -5.12
CA GLU A 91 -23.12 2.78 -6.57
C GLU A 91 -23.32 1.45 -7.28
N LEU A 92 -22.60 0.41 -6.84
CA LEU A 92 -22.74 -0.92 -7.42
C LEU A 92 -24.15 -1.49 -7.25
N GLU A 93 -24.75 -1.33 -6.09
CA GLU A 93 -26.12 -1.77 -5.82
C GLU A 93 -27.13 -1.05 -6.71
N GLN A 94 -26.93 0.25 -6.94
CA GLN A 94 -27.79 1.01 -7.85
C GLN A 94 -27.67 0.49 -9.28
N GLN A 95 -26.44 0.33 -9.80
CA GLN A 95 -26.21 -0.20 -11.15
C GLN A 95 -26.76 -1.62 -11.33
N LEU A 96 -26.59 -2.48 -10.32
CA LEU A 96 -27.16 -3.83 -10.35
C LEU A 96 -28.70 -3.81 -10.39
N SER A 97 -29.33 -2.86 -9.70
CA SER A 97 -30.80 -2.68 -9.73
C SER A 97 -31.30 -2.20 -11.10
N GLU A 98 -30.45 -1.48 -11.85
CA GLU A 98 -30.72 -1.00 -13.22
C GLU A 98 -30.40 -2.06 -14.28
N GLY A 99 -29.89 -3.24 -13.88
CA GLY A 99 -29.64 -4.40 -14.76
C GLY A 99 -28.24 -4.42 -15.38
N GLU A 100 -27.31 -3.62 -14.88
CA GLU A 100 -25.92 -3.66 -15.27
C GLU A 100 -25.18 -4.85 -14.64
N GLN A 101 -24.10 -5.29 -15.29
CA GLN A 101 -23.31 -6.40 -14.79
C GLN A 101 -22.19 -5.89 -13.87
N ALA A 102 -22.09 -6.44 -12.66
CA ALA A 102 -21.06 -6.08 -11.70
C ALA A 102 -19.61 -6.22 -12.24
N GLU A 103 -19.39 -7.10 -13.21
CA GLU A 103 -18.11 -7.34 -13.86
C GLU A 103 -17.62 -6.13 -14.67
N LEU A 104 -18.53 -5.32 -15.24
CA LEU A 104 -18.18 -4.08 -15.95
C LEU A 104 -17.71 -3.00 -14.98
N ALA A 105 -18.36 -2.87 -13.83
CA ALA A 105 -17.97 -1.91 -12.79
C ALA A 105 -16.60 -2.23 -12.17
N LEU A 106 -16.26 -3.51 -12.06
CA LEU A 106 -14.98 -3.97 -11.51
C LEU A 106 -13.85 -3.97 -12.53
N GLY A 107 -14.16 -3.87 -13.83
CA GLY A 107 -13.17 -3.89 -14.92
C GLY A 107 -12.29 -2.63 -14.97
N ASP A 108 -12.83 -1.48 -14.56
CA ASP A 108 -12.09 -0.22 -14.39
C ASP A 108 -12.48 0.41 -13.06
N LEU A 109 -11.80 -0.04 -12.01
CA LEU A 109 -12.11 0.36 -10.64
C LEU A 109 -11.82 1.86 -10.39
N GLU A 110 -10.84 2.44 -11.06
CA GLU A 110 -10.53 3.87 -10.93
C GLU A 110 -11.65 4.74 -11.52
N LEU A 111 -12.10 4.40 -12.72
CA LEU A 111 -13.22 5.10 -13.35
C LEU A 111 -14.49 4.96 -12.51
N PHE A 112 -14.78 3.76 -12.03
CA PHE A 112 -15.91 3.48 -11.15
C PHE A 112 -15.83 4.31 -9.86
N TYR A 113 -14.64 4.40 -9.25
CA TYR A 113 -14.43 5.25 -8.07
C TYR A 113 -14.70 6.72 -8.36
N GLN A 114 -14.22 7.24 -9.50
CA GLN A 114 -14.42 8.65 -9.88
C GLN A 114 -15.90 8.96 -10.12
N GLN A 115 -16.63 8.05 -10.75
CA GLN A 115 -18.09 8.18 -10.95
C GLN A 115 -18.85 8.18 -9.64
N SER A 116 -18.59 7.19 -8.78
CA SER A 116 -19.19 7.08 -7.45
C SER A 116 -18.90 8.31 -6.58
N LYS A 117 -17.67 8.83 -6.64
CA LYS A 117 -17.30 10.05 -5.91
C LYS A 117 -18.03 11.27 -6.42
N LYS A 118 -18.16 11.41 -7.73
CA LYS A 118 -18.94 12.52 -8.34
C LYS A 118 -20.42 12.45 -7.95
N HIS A 119 -20.98 11.24 -7.93
CA HIS A 119 -22.37 11.02 -7.51
C HIS A 119 -22.53 11.37 -6.01
N PHE A 120 -21.63 10.90 -5.17
CA PHE A 120 -21.63 11.21 -3.74
C PHE A 120 -21.56 12.71 -3.44
N ASP A 121 -20.79 13.47 -4.22
CA ASP A 121 -20.63 14.91 -4.03
C ASP A 121 -21.81 15.72 -4.60
N ALA A 122 -22.52 15.18 -5.58
CA ALA A 122 -23.64 15.87 -6.26
C ALA A 122 -25.01 15.59 -5.66
N ASP A 123 -25.21 14.40 -5.05
CA ASP A 123 -26.50 13.93 -4.53
C ASP A 123 -26.43 13.65 -3.02
N PRO A 124 -27.06 14.51 -2.18
CA PRO A 124 -27.13 14.30 -0.74
C PRO A 124 -27.85 13.00 -0.32
N GLU A 125 -28.87 12.56 -1.07
CA GLU A 125 -29.62 11.32 -0.77
C GLU A 125 -28.73 10.09 -1.02
N PHE A 126 -28.00 10.09 -2.14
CA PHE A 126 -26.99 9.07 -2.40
C PHE A 126 -25.88 9.08 -1.33
N ALA A 127 -25.42 10.25 -0.90
CA ALA A 127 -24.40 10.37 0.14
C ALA A 127 -24.88 9.78 1.48
N ASP A 128 -26.13 9.95 1.86
CA ASP A 128 -26.72 9.35 3.06
C ASP A 128 -26.85 7.82 2.91
N THR A 129 -27.24 7.34 1.74
CA THR A 129 -27.26 5.91 1.40
C THR A 129 -25.86 5.30 1.51
N ALA A 130 -24.84 5.94 0.98
CA ALA A 130 -23.45 5.51 1.07
C ALA A 130 -22.97 5.41 2.54
N ARG A 131 -23.31 6.40 3.37
CA ARG A 131 -23.01 6.36 4.82
C ARG A 131 -23.72 5.20 5.51
N ALA A 132 -24.96 4.89 5.14
CA ALA A 132 -25.69 3.73 5.67
C ALA A 132 -25.00 2.40 5.30
N TYR A 133 -24.44 2.28 4.09
CA TYR A 133 -23.63 1.12 3.70
C TYR A 133 -22.33 0.99 4.50
N VAL A 134 -21.68 2.10 4.89
CA VAL A 134 -20.53 2.05 5.82
C VAL A 134 -20.94 1.40 7.13
N VAL A 135 -22.06 1.81 7.71
CA VAL A 135 -22.58 1.25 8.96
C VAL A 135 -22.88 -0.24 8.82
N LYS A 136 -23.54 -0.66 7.73
CA LYS A 136 -23.80 -2.06 7.42
C LYS A 136 -22.51 -2.88 7.32
N LEU A 137 -21.54 -2.38 6.57
CA LEU A 137 -20.23 -3.03 6.39
C LEU A 137 -19.52 -3.21 7.74
N GLN A 138 -19.47 -2.17 8.56
CA GLN A 138 -18.82 -2.19 9.89
C GLN A 138 -19.58 -3.07 10.88
N SER A 139 -20.90 -3.15 10.80
CA SER A 139 -21.73 -4.03 11.64
C SER A 139 -21.65 -5.51 11.22
N GLY A 140 -21.00 -5.81 10.10
CA GLY A 140 -20.77 -7.19 9.67
C GLY A 140 -21.83 -7.77 8.76
N ASP A 141 -22.60 -6.94 8.06
CA ASP A 141 -23.56 -7.40 7.06
C ASP A 141 -22.87 -8.28 6.01
N ALA A 142 -23.38 -9.49 5.83
CA ALA A 142 -22.73 -10.50 4.98
C ALA A 142 -22.68 -10.12 3.51
N HIS A 143 -23.72 -9.43 3.01
CA HIS A 143 -23.78 -8.99 1.62
C HIS A 143 -22.78 -7.86 1.36
N CYS A 144 -22.77 -6.84 2.22
CA CYS A 144 -21.81 -5.73 2.13
C CYS A 144 -20.36 -6.22 2.23
N ARG A 145 -20.09 -7.20 3.10
CA ARG A 145 -18.76 -7.81 3.21
C ARG A 145 -18.37 -8.59 1.96
N ALA A 146 -19.28 -9.28 1.32
CA ALA A 146 -19.01 -10.01 0.08
C ALA A 146 -18.66 -9.04 -1.07
N LEU A 147 -19.37 -7.93 -1.19
CA LEU A 147 -19.04 -6.88 -2.17
C LEU A 147 -17.72 -6.20 -1.86
N TRP A 148 -17.47 -5.86 -0.60
CA TRP A 148 -16.21 -5.29 -0.16
C TRP A 148 -15.03 -6.22 -0.48
N GLN A 149 -15.14 -7.52 -0.24
CA GLN A 149 -14.10 -8.49 -0.58
C GLN A 149 -13.78 -8.51 -2.08
N LYS A 150 -14.77 -8.36 -2.95
CA LYS A 150 -14.53 -8.26 -4.41
C LYS A 150 -13.69 -7.02 -4.76
N PHE A 151 -14.02 -5.85 -4.19
CA PHE A 151 -13.22 -4.64 -4.39
C PHE A 151 -11.79 -4.79 -3.88
N ILE A 152 -11.62 -5.40 -2.70
CA ILE A 152 -10.30 -5.70 -2.15
C ILE A 152 -9.50 -6.60 -3.08
N GLN A 153 -10.08 -7.70 -3.56
CA GLN A 153 -9.39 -8.65 -4.44
C GLN A 153 -8.86 -7.99 -5.71
N VAL A 154 -9.68 -7.17 -6.37
CA VAL A 154 -9.29 -6.44 -7.59
C VAL A 154 -8.17 -5.45 -7.29
N SER A 155 -8.31 -4.65 -6.22
CA SER A 155 -7.31 -3.65 -5.83
C SER A 155 -5.98 -4.31 -5.44
N VAL A 156 -6.01 -5.40 -4.70
CA VAL A 156 -4.82 -6.14 -4.28
C VAL A 156 -4.11 -6.73 -5.49
N ALA A 157 -4.84 -7.35 -6.43
CA ALA A 157 -4.25 -7.90 -7.64
C ALA A 157 -3.51 -6.83 -8.44
N HIS A 158 -4.11 -5.66 -8.62
CA HIS A 158 -3.49 -4.53 -9.32
C HIS A 158 -2.23 -4.02 -8.60
N ASN A 159 -2.29 -3.86 -7.28
CA ASN A 159 -1.13 -3.41 -6.50
C ASN A 159 0.03 -4.42 -6.54
N LEU A 160 -0.27 -5.73 -6.51
CA LEU A 160 0.75 -6.78 -6.64
C LEU A 160 1.44 -6.77 -8.01
N GLU A 161 0.71 -6.43 -9.07
CA GLU A 161 1.30 -6.24 -10.40
C GLU A 161 2.29 -5.07 -10.39
N ILE A 162 1.92 -3.93 -9.80
CA ILE A 162 2.80 -2.77 -9.66
C ILE A 162 4.04 -3.13 -8.82
N TYR A 163 3.89 -3.85 -7.73
CA TYR A 163 5.03 -4.30 -6.91
C TYR A 163 5.97 -5.20 -7.71
N SER A 164 5.43 -6.07 -8.53
CA SER A 164 6.24 -6.91 -9.44
C SER A 164 7.02 -6.08 -10.45
N GLN A 165 6.39 -5.09 -11.08
CA GLN A 165 7.05 -4.19 -12.04
C GLN A 165 8.17 -3.36 -11.38
N LEU A 166 8.00 -2.96 -10.13
CA LEU A 166 9.00 -2.21 -9.35
C LEU A 166 10.04 -3.11 -8.67
N ASN A 167 9.94 -4.43 -8.81
CA ASN A 167 10.77 -5.39 -8.09
C ASN A 167 10.73 -5.20 -6.56
N VAL A 168 9.56 -4.88 -6.02
CA VAL A 168 9.31 -4.72 -4.58
C VAL A 168 9.01 -6.09 -3.96
N GLY A 169 9.56 -6.35 -2.78
CA GLY A 169 9.45 -7.64 -2.09
C GLY A 169 8.13 -7.88 -1.35
N LEU A 170 7.10 -7.04 -1.57
CA LEU A 170 5.76 -7.25 -1.00
C LEU A 170 4.98 -8.29 -1.79
N THR A 171 4.33 -9.19 -1.06
CA THR A 171 3.43 -10.24 -1.59
C THR A 171 2.09 -10.20 -0.86
N ALA A 172 1.15 -11.04 -1.29
CA ALA A 172 -0.15 -11.16 -0.63
C ALA A 172 -0.03 -11.60 0.85
N GLU A 173 1.04 -12.30 1.23
CA GLU A 173 1.27 -12.76 2.61
C GLU A 173 1.60 -11.61 3.58
N HIS A 174 2.02 -10.46 3.07
CA HIS A 174 2.37 -9.27 3.86
C HIS A 174 1.19 -8.33 4.08
N ILE A 175 0.03 -8.62 3.47
CA ILE A 175 -1.18 -7.80 3.56
C ILE A 175 -1.92 -8.13 4.86
N MET A 176 -2.24 -7.09 5.62
CA MET A 176 -2.95 -7.17 6.88
C MET A 176 -4.27 -6.40 6.80
#